data_8e6ea4b9cfb033898cf3c40c40aadf8b
#
_entry.id   8e6ea4b9cfb033898cf3c40c40aadf8b
#
_cell.length_a   1.000
_cell.length_b   1.000
_cell.length_c   1.000
_cell.angle_alpha   90.00
_cell.angle_beta   90.00
_cell.angle_gamma   90.00
#
_symmetry.space_group_name_H-M   'P 1'
#
loop_
_entity.id
_entity.type
_entity.pdbx_description
1 polymer ?
#
loop_
_entity_poly.entity_id
_entity_poly.type
_entity_poly.pdbx_seq_one_letter_code
_entity_poly.pdbx_strand_id
1 'polypeptide(L)'
;MRRTLAGLLFGLAYACASLSIAGFLLQRSAFDPGNSADAADVILGDSELRTELIDFISDSVVTQLNGLVDPATIRANVTAVAGLPEGQKLLAGIIHDAHAHMIGDQKGPVKITGAQLVGIVRDERAAALPTLILPVPEVTALVIANHTLDWLLPIALIGTLAFAFLGFTAHPERSALLHSLALGLLLLALLALILGYLVPKFLVPALSDSVWTHIPARLADDSLPLLIGLELMLVGSALALLAGTGMMRRRRRWSTPVNTYRYSEERRWS
;
A
#
# COMPACT_ATOMS: atom_id res chain seq x y z
N MET A 1 17.96 29.15 -18.66
CA MET A 1 16.51 28.92 -18.46
C MET A 1 16.01 27.56 -18.95
N ARG A 2 16.23 27.12 -20.22
CA ARG A 2 15.72 25.83 -20.72
C ARG A 2 16.23 24.61 -19.94
N ARG A 3 17.49 24.61 -19.46
CA ARG A 3 18.07 23.48 -18.71
C ARG A 3 17.47 23.30 -17.32
N THR A 4 17.21 24.40 -16.61
CA THR A 4 16.54 24.37 -15.30
C THR A 4 15.09 23.91 -15.42
N LEU A 5 14.39 24.32 -16.49
CA LEU A 5 13.03 23.91 -16.76
C LEU A 5 12.93 22.40 -17.03
N ALA A 6 13.83 21.84 -17.87
CA ALA A 6 13.84 20.39 -18.10
C ALA A 6 14.08 19.58 -16.83
N GLY A 7 15.02 20.00 -15.98
CA GLY A 7 15.28 19.36 -14.68
C GLY A 7 14.07 19.40 -13.76
N LEU A 8 13.34 20.52 -13.71
CA LEU A 8 12.14 20.67 -12.92
C LEU A 8 11.00 19.77 -13.44
N LEU A 9 10.79 19.73 -14.76
CA LEU A 9 9.77 18.88 -15.38
C LEU A 9 10.02 17.39 -15.09
N PHE A 10 11.27 16.92 -15.21
CA PHE A 10 11.61 15.54 -14.83
C PHE A 10 11.46 15.31 -13.33
N GLY A 11 11.81 16.27 -12.48
CA GLY A 11 11.57 16.19 -11.04
C GLY A 11 10.08 15.99 -10.72
N LEU A 12 9.21 16.77 -11.36
CA LEU A 12 7.76 16.62 -11.23
C LEU A 12 7.27 15.28 -11.77
N ALA A 13 7.78 14.83 -12.94
CA ALA A 13 7.43 13.52 -13.49
C ALA A 13 7.77 12.38 -12.51
N TYR A 14 8.97 12.40 -11.92
CA TYR A 14 9.36 11.39 -10.93
C TYR A 14 8.57 11.49 -9.63
N ALA A 15 8.23 12.69 -9.17
CA ALA A 15 7.37 12.86 -8.00
C ALA A 15 5.98 12.28 -8.24
N CYS A 16 5.37 12.56 -9.39
CA CYS A 16 4.09 11.99 -9.78
C CYS A 16 4.16 10.47 -9.94
N ALA A 17 5.21 9.94 -10.57
CA ALA A 17 5.43 8.50 -10.72
C ALA A 17 5.58 7.82 -9.36
N SER A 18 6.37 8.39 -8.45
CA SER A 18 6.58 7.86 -7.09
C SER A 18 5.27 7.85 -6.31
N LEU A 19 4.47 8.91 -6.42
CA LEU A 19 3.16 9.00 -5.78
C LEU A 19 2.18 7.96 -6.35
N SER A 20 2.15 7.77 -7.67
CA SER A 20 1.33 6.75 -8.32
C SER A 20 1.68 5.34 -7.84
N ILE A 21 2.97 4.98 -7.83
CA ILE A 21 3.43 3.65 -7.46
C ILE A 21 3.19 3.40 -5.97
N ALA A 22 3.62 4.31 -5.10
CA ALA A 22 3.46 4.15 -3.66
C ALA A 22 1.97 4.19 -3.24
N GLY A 23 1.18 5.06 -3.87
CA GLY A 23 -0.26 5.10 -3.65
C GLY A 23 -0.97 3.84 -4.14
N PHE A 24 -0.56 3.27 -5.27
CA PHE A 24 -1.07 1.96 -5.72
C PHE A 24 -0.73 0.83 -4.74
N LEU A 25 0.48 0.83 -4.17
CA LEU A 25 0.85 -0.15 -3.12
C LEU A 25 -0.05 0.01 -1.89
N LEU A 26 -0.29 1.25 -1.45
CA LEU A 26 -1.21 1.53 -0.36
C LEU A 26 -2.64 1.08 -0.68
N GLN A 27 -3.14 1.40 -1.88
CA GLN A 27 -4.47 0.99 -2.31
C GLN A 27 -4.61 -0.53 -2.24
N ARG A 28 -3.65 -1.26 -2.79
CA ARG A 28 -3.65 -2.72 -2.77
C ARG A 28 -3.56 -3.32 -1.36
N SER A 29 -2.75 -2.74 -0.46
CA SER A 29 -2.53 -3.30 0.88
C SER A 29 -3.60 -2.93 1.89
N ALA A 30 -4.17 -1.71 1.80
CA ALA A 30 -5.08 -1.18 2.82
C ALA A 30 -6.50 -0.87 2.31
N PHE A 31 -6.72 -0.86 0.99
CA PHE A 31 -8.00 -0.47 0.38
C PHE A 31 -8.49 -1.45 -0.69
N ASP A 32 -7.91 -2.66 -0.76
CA ASP A 32 -8.38 -3.74 -1.64
C ASP A 32 -8.98 -4.87 -0.80
N PRO A 33 -10.34 -4.99 -0.73
CA PRO A 33 -10.98 -6.05 0.02
C PRO A 33 -10.65 -7.44 -0.52
N GLY A 34 -10.40 -7.57 -1.83
CA GLY A 34 -9.98 -8.82 -2.46
C GLY A 34 -8.65 -9.32 -1.90
N ASN A 35 -7.67 -8.42 -1.76
CA ASN A 35 -6.37 -8.77 -1.17
C ASN A 35 -6.49 -9.20 0.30
N SER A 36 -7.40 -8.62 1.07
CA SER A 36 -7.66 -9.04 2.46
C SER A 36 -8.28 -10.44 2.52
N ALA A 37 -9.15 -10.78 1.57
CA ALA A 37 -9.71 -12.12 1.47
C ALA A 37 -8.65 -13.16 1.07
N ASP A 38 -7.79 -12.84 0.09
CA ASP A 38 -6.70 -13.70 -0.35
C ASP A 38 -5.66 -13.93 0.76
N ALA A 39 -5.47 -12.93 1.62
CA ALA A 39 -4.56 -12.98 2.77
C ALA A 39 -5.24 -13.51 4.06
N ALA A 40 -6.45 -14.06 3.97
CA ALA A 40 -7.17 -14.58 5.14
C ALA A 40 -6.36 -15.65 5.91
N ASP A 41 -5.55 -16.45 5.22
CA ASP A 41 -4.66 -17.43 5.85
C ASP A 41 -3.63 -16.77 6.76
N VAL A 42 -3.08 -15.62 6.38
CA VAL A 42 -2.13 -14.83 7.18
C VAL A 42 -2.85 -14.23 8.40
N ILE A 43 -4.04 -13.67 8.19
CA ILE A 43 -4.86 -13.06 9.24
C ILE A 43 -5.30 -14.11 10.26
N LEU A 44 -5.82 -15.24 9.80
CA LEU A 44 -6.28 -16.34 10.64
C LEU A 44 -5.13 -17.17 11.21
N GLY A 45 -3.94 -17.10 10.62
CA GLY A 45 -2.71 -17.68 11.16
C GLY A 45 -2.18 -16.95 12.40
N ASP A 46 -2.47 -15.66 12.55
CA ASP A 46 -2.16 -14.88 13.74
C ASP A 46 -3.11 -15.24 14.88
N SER A 47 -2.54 -15.75 16.00
CA SER A 47 -3.35 -16.23 17.12
C SER A 47 -4.13 -15.13 17.84
N GLU A 48 -3.60 -13.92 17.88
CA GLU A 48 -4.22 -12.76 18.53
C GLU A 48 -5.41 -12.26 17.71
N LEU A 49 -5.18 -11.92 16.43
CA LEU A 49 -6.26 -11.50 15.53
C LEU A 49 -7.34 -12.57 15.36
N ARG A 50 -6.93 -13.83 15.24
CA ARG A 50 -7.90 -14.93 15.16
C ARG A 50 -8.78 -14.99 16.41
N THR A 51 -8.23 -14.83 17.61
CA THR A 51 -8.99 -14.83 18.86
C THR A 51 -9.93 -13.64 18.90
N GLU A 52 -9.48 -12.43 18.55
CA GLU A 52 -10.31 -11.23 18.52
C GLU A 52 -11.45 -11.36 17.52
N LEU A 53 -11.20 -11.91 16.32
CA LEU A 53 -12.23 -12.17 15.31
C LEU A 53 -13.24 -13.19 15.77
N ILE A 54 -12.79 -14.29 16.40
CA ILE A 54 -13.67 -15.31 16.97
C ILE A 54 -14.54 -14.71 18.06
N ASP A 55 -13.97 -13.91 18.96
CA ASP A 55 -14.70 -13.25 20.03
C ASP A 55 -15.73 -12.26 19.46
N PHE A 56 -15.33 -11.41 18.52
CA PHE A 56 -16.24 -10.47 17.86
C PHE A 56 -17.41 -11.15 17.16
N ILE A 57 -17.15 -12.20 16.38
CA ILE A 57 -18.21 -12.95 15.69
C ILE A 57 -19.10 -13.66 16.70
N SER A 58 -18.51 -14.31 17.71
CA SER A 58 -19.25 -15.04 18.74
C SER A 58 -20.17 -14.12 19.53
N ASP A 59 -19.68 -12.98 19.99
CA ASP A 59 -20.45 -11.99 20.74
C ASP A 59 -21.59 -11.39 19.90
N SER A 60 -21.33 -11.15 18.61
CA SER A 60 -22.36 -10.68 17.66
C SER A 60 -23.45 -11.71 17.46
N VAL A 61 -23.10 -13.00 17.33
CA VAL A 61 -24.03 -14.11 17.19
C VAL A 61 -24.85 -14.31 18.48
N VAL A 62 -24.18 -14.33 19.64
CA VAL A 62 -24.85 -14.47 20.97
C VAL A 62 -25.86 -13.36 21.20
N THR A 63 -25.48 -12.10 20.91
CA THR A 63 -26.36 -10.94 21.11
C THR A 63 -27.62 -11.02 20.27
N GLN A 64 -27.52 -11.48 19.02
CA GLN A 64 -28.66 -11.54 18.10
C GLN A 64 -29.53 -12.80 18.29
N LEU A 65 -28.94 -13.88 18.81
CA LEU A 65 -29.67 -15.10 19.13
C LEU A 65 -30.44 -15.07 20.48
N ASN A 66 -30.31 -13.98 21.26
CA ASN A 66 -31.00 -13.76 22.52
C ASN A 66 -31.01 -14.97 23.47
N GLY A 67 -29.88 -15.66 23.58
CA GLY A 67 -29.72 -16.78 24.52
C GLY A 67 -30.35 -18.12 24.06
N LEU A 68 -30.69 -18.25 22.79
CA LEU A 68 -31.19 -19.54 22.23
C LEU A 68 -30.10 -20.62 22.21
N VAL A 69 -28.83 -20.24 22.19
CA VAL A 69 -27.68 -21.14 22.22
C VAL A 69 -26.69 -20.64 23.28
N ASP A 70 -26.07 -21.58 23.98
CA ASP A 70 -25.07 -21.26 25.00
C ASP A 70 -23.84 -20.55 24.37
N PRO A 71 -23.40 -19.38 24.92
CA PRO A 71 -22.28 -18.62 24.40
C PRO A 71 -20.98 -19.42 24.27
N ALA A 72 -20.70 -20.32 25.23
CA ALA A 72 -19.49 -21.15 25.19
C ALA A 72 -19.53 -22.14 24.02
N THR A 73 -20.72 -22.67 23.70
CA THR A 73 -20.90 -23.54 22.55
C THR A 73 -20.70 -22.80 21.22
N ILE A 74 -21.20 -21.58 21.11
CA ILE A 74 -20.99 -20.75 19.92
C ILE A 74 -19.51 -20.48 19.70
N ARG A 75 -18.80 -20.01 20.76
CA ARG A 75 -17.37 -19.73 20.68
C ARG A 75 -16.55 -20.98 20.30
N ALA A 76 -16.85 -22.13 20.89
CA ALA A 76 -16.18 -23.40 20.57
C ALA A 76 -16.40 -23.80 19.10
N ASN A 77 -17.62 -23.61 18.58
CA ASN A 77 -17.93 -23.91 17.19
C ASN A 77 -17.24 -22.95 16.21
N VAL A 78 -17.28 -21.64 16.48
CA VAL A 78 -16.56 -20.64 15.67
C VAL A 78 -15.05 -20.94 15.65
N THR A 79 -14.46 -21.28 16.80
CA THR A 79 -13.04 -21.67 16.91
C THR A 79 -12.72 -22.91 16.07
N ALA A 80 -13.60 -23.94 16.15
CA ALA A 80 -13.41 -25.16 15.38
C ALA A 80 -13.54 -24.91 13.85
N VAL A 81 -14.46 -24.05 13.44
CA VAL A 81 -14.66 -23.66 12.04
C VAL A 81 -13.49 -22.87 11.50
N ALA A 82 -12.94 -21.93 12.29
CA ALA A 82 -11.77 -21.14 11.91
C ALA A 82 -10.53 -22.01 11.64
N GLY A 83 -10.46 -23.21 12.21
CA GLY A 83 -9.41 -24.19 11.97
C GLY A 83 -9.59 -25.07 10.73
N LEU A 84 -10.74 -24.99 10.04
CA LEU A 84 -11.04 -25.82 8.88
C LEU A 84 -10.88 -25.04 7.56
N PRO A 85 -10.40 -25.65 6.47
CA PRO A 85 -10.24 -24.95 5.17
C PRO A 85 -11.54 -24.34 4.62
N GLU A 86 -12.69 -25.04 4.82
CA GLU A 86 -13.99 -24.51 4.40
C GLU A 86 -14.44 -23.34 5.26
N GLY A 87 -14.16 -23.41 6.57
CA GLY A 87 -14.41 -22.33 7.50
C GLY A 87 -13.54 -21.10 7.23
N GLN A 88 -12.29 -21.30 6.87
CA GLN A 88 -11.40 -20.22 6.46
C GLN A 88 -11.92 -19.48 5.23
N LYS A 89 -12.44 -20.17 4.22
CA LYS A 89 -13.09 -19.55 3.06
C LYS A 89 -14.32 -18.73 3.44
N LEU A 90 -15.12 -19.22 4.37
CA LEU A 90 -16.29 -18.50 4.86
C LEU A 90 -15.86 -17.23 5.62
N LEU A 91 -14.86 -17.35 6.48
CA LEU A 91 -14.30 -16.20 7.20
C LEU A 91 -13.60 -15.20 6.26
N ALA A 92 -12.94 -15.67 5.22
CA ALA A 92 -12.37 -14.81 4.17
C ALA A 92 -13.47 -13.94 3.50
N GLY A 93 -14.63 -14.52 3.22
CA GLY A 93 -15.78 -13.76 2.70
C GLY A 93 -16.27 -12.69 3.69
N ILE A 94 -16.34 -13.01 4.97
CA ILE A 94 -16.73 -12.07 6.02
C ILE A 94 -15.68 -10.96 6.16
N ILE A 95 -14.41 -11.28 6.11
CA ILE A 95 -13.30 -10.32 6.15
C ILE A 95 -13.38 -9.38 4.94
N HIS A 96 -13.61 -9.92 3.74
CA HIS A 96 -13.83 -9.13 2.54
C HIS A 96 -14.95 -8.11 2.70
N ASP A 97 -16.14 -8.58 3.11
CA ASP A 97 -17.32 -7.73 3.24
C ASP A 97 -17.16 -6.69 4.36
N ALA A 98 -16.51 -7.07 5.46
CA ALA A 98 -16.19 -6.16 6.56
C ALA A 98 -15.20 -5.06 6.14
N HIS A 99 -14.16 -5.44 5.41
CA HIS A 99 -13.18 -4.48 4.88
C HIS A 99 -13.86 -3.54 3.86
N ALA A 100 -14.62 -4.08 2.90
CA ALA A 100 -15.35 -3.28 1.93
C ALA A 100 -16.31 -2.27 2.59
N HIS A 101 -16.99 -2.69 3.66
CA HIS A 101 -17.87 -1.79 4.42
C HIS A 101 -17.07 -0.71 5.16
N MET A 102 -15.97 -1.08 5.80
CA MET A 102 -15.13 -0.14 6.57
C MET A 102 -14.53 1.00 5.71
N ILE A 103 -14.17 0.70 4.45
CA ILE A 103 -13.61 1.67 3.50
C ILE A 103 -14.65 2.36 2.62
N GLY A 104 -15.95 2.03 2.79
CA GLY A 104 -17.07 2.64 2.07
C GLY A 104 -17.37 2.07 0.68
N ASP A 105 -16.73 0.98 0.25
CA ASP A 105 -17.01 0.32 -1.03
C ASP A 105 -18.34 -0.42 -0.99
N GLN A 106 -18.71 -0.95 0.17
CA GLN A 106 -20.00 -1.59 0.40
C GLN A 106 -20.92 -0.68 1.21
N LYS A 107 -22.05 -0.28 0.63
CA LYS A 107 -23.04 0.63 1.26
C LYS A 107 -23.98 -0.05 2.26
N GLY A 108 -23.98 -1.34 2.38
CA GLY A 108 -24.88 -2.09 3.26
C GLY A 108 -24.14 -2.71 4.44
N PRO A 109 -24.82 -2.98 5.56
CA PRO A 109 -24.19 -3.65 6.69
C PRO A 109 -23.68 -5.05 6.27
N VAL A 110 -22.63 -5.50 6.92
CA VAL A 110 -22.09 -6.85 6.73
C VAL A 110 -23.09 -7.87 7.26
N LYS A 111 -23.45 -8.83 6.42
CA LYS A 111 -24.52 -9.79 6.73
C LYS A 111 -23.98 -11.21 6.69
N ILE A 112 -24.32 -11.99 7.73
CA ILE A 112 -24.11 -13.44 7.75
C ILE A 112 -25.48 -14.08 7.52
N THR A 113 -25.63 -14.79 6.43
CA THR A 113 -26.87 -15.49 6.08
C THR A 113 -27.03 -16.75 6.93
N GLY A 114 -28.29 -17.25 7.07
CA GLY A 114 -28.56 -18.49 7.77
C GLY A 114 -27.77 -19.69 7.22
N ALA A 115 -27.55 -19.74 5.90
CA ALA A 115 -26.71 -20.78 5.27
C ALA A 115 -25.23 -20.70 5.71
N GLN A 116 -24.68 -19.49 5.85
CA GLN A 116 -23.32 -19.29 6.38
C GLN A 116 -23.26 -19.64 7.88
N LEU A 117 -24.34 -19.34 8.62
CA LEU A 117 -24.45 -19.69 10.04
C LEU A 117 -24.43 -21.20 10.27
N VAL A 118 -25.07 -22.01 9.41
CA VAL A 118 -24.96 -23.48 9.48
C VAL A 118 -23.50 -23.93 9.45
N GLY A 119 -22.71 -23.32 8.58
CA GLY A 119 -21.28 -23.60 8.52
C GLY A 119 -20.53 -23.23 9.81
N ILE A 120 -20.94 -22.14 10.48
CA ILE A 120 -20.31 -21.62 11.70
C ILE A 120 -20.76 -22.40 12.94
N VAL A 121 -22.10 -22.59 13.10
CA VAL A 121 -22.69 -23.17 14.32
C VAL A 121 -22.74 -24.70 14.22
N ARG A 122 -22.59 -25.28 13.03
CA ARG A 122 -22.70 -26.72 12.73
C ARG A 122 -24.08 -27.32 13.15
N ASP A 123 -25.11 -26.50 13.08
CA ASP A 123 -26.51 -26.90 13.34
C ASP A 123 -27.38 -26.48 12.17
N GLU A 124 -28.07 -27.44 11.54
CA GLU A 124 -28.96 -27.17 10.40
C GLU A 124 -30.11 -26.23 10.76
N ARG A 125 -30.47 -26.13 12.04
CA ARG A 125 -31.48 -25.19 12.53
C ARG A 125 -31.07 -23.73 12.32
N ALA A 126 -29.76 -23.47 12.24
CA ALA A 126 -29.24 -22.15 11.96
C ALA A 126 -29.64 -21.62 10.57
N ALA A 127 -30.02 -22.50 9.62
CA ALA A 127 -30.54 -22.07 8.31
C ALA A 127 -31.84 -21.28 8.42
N ALA A 128 -32.64 -21.55 9.44
CA ALA A 128 -33.94 -20.89 9.69
C ALA A 128 -33.76 -19.55 10.48
N LEU A 129 -32.57 -19.25 10.94
CA LEU A 129 -32.30 -18.00 11.67
C LEU A 129 -32.34 -16.79 10.74
N PRO A 130 -32.75 -15.62 11.26
CA PRO A 130 -32.67 -14.39 10.51
C PRO A 130 -31.22 -14.07 10.16
N THR A 131 -31.02 -13.31 9.08
CA THR A 131 -29.72 -12.82 8.69
C THR A 131 -29.11 -11.98 9.83
N LEU A 132 -27.93 -12.36 10.30
CA LEU A 132 -27.19 -11.62 11.33
C LEU A 132 -26.49 -10.41 10.69
N ILE A 133 -26.51 -9.31 11.41
CA ILE A 133 -25.81 -8.08 11.01
C ILE A 133 -24.58 -7.92 11.90
N LEU A 134 -23.39 -7.92 11.29
CA LEU A 134 -22.16 -7.64 12.01
C LEU A 134 -22.01 -6.12 12.21
N PRO A 135 -21.72 -5.65 13.43
CA PRO A 135 -21.56 -4.24 13.73
C PRO A 135 -20.15 -3.76 13.32
N VAL A 136 -19.85 -3.77 12.02
CA VAL A 136 -18.60 -3.24 11.47
C VAL A 136 -18.74 -1.73 11.32
N PRO A 137 -17.86 -0.91 11.91
CA PRO A 137 -17.94 0.54 11.78
C PRO A 137 -17.43 1.00 10.42
N GLU A 138 -18.12 1.94 9.79
CA GLU A 138 -17.60 2.70 8.66
C GLU A 138 -16.63 3.76 9.18
N VAL A 139 -15.36 3.69 8.77
CA VAL A 139 -14.33 4.64 9.21
C VAL A 139 -14.22 5.78 8.22
N THR A 140 -14.86 6.90 8.51
CA THR A 140 -14.95 8.08 7.62
C THR A 140 -13.59 8.51 7.05
N ALA A 141 -12.52 8.44 7.85
CA ALA A 141 -11.18 8.80 7.40
C ALA A 141 -10.68 7.84 6.29
N LEU A 142 -10.98 6.54 6.41
CA LEU A 142 -10.60 5.55 5.39
C LEU A 142 -11.44 5.71 4.13
N VAL A 143 -12.74 5.99 4.26
CA VAL A 143 -13.62 6.29 3.12
C VAL A 143 -13.12 7.48 2.31
N ILE A 144 -12.75 8.57 2.98
CA ILE A 144 -12.19 9.75 2.33
C ILE A 144 -10.84 9.42 1.66
N ALA A 145 -9.99 8.65 2.34
CA ALA A 145 -8.69 8.26 1.82
C ALA A 145 -8.85 7.37 0.57
N ASN A 146 -9.72 6.35 0.62
CA ASN A 146 -10.02 5.47 -0.50
C ASN A 146 -10.48 6.27 -1.72
N HIS A 147 -11.52 7.07 -1.55
CA HIS A 147 -12.04 7.92 -2.62
C HIS A 147 -11.01 8.93 -3.16
N THR A 148 -10.15 9.45 -2.30
CA THR A 148 -9.07 10.35 -2.72
C THR A 148 -8.03 9.62 -3.57
N LEU A 149 -7.65 8.39 -3.20
CA LEU A 149 -6.71 7.58 -3.95
C LEU A 149 -7.24 7.24 -5.34
N ASP A 150 -8.54 6.92 -5.48
CA ASP A 150 -9.17 6.61 -6.77
C ASP A 150 -8.99 7.72 -7.81
N TRP A 151 -8.98 8.98 -7.39
CA TRP A 151 -8.75 10.13 -8.25
C TRP A 151 -7.28 10.52 -8.35
N LEU A 152 -6.56 10.44 -7.25
CA LEU A 152 -5.17 10.89 -7.17
C LEU A 152 -4.24 10.04 -8.04
N LEU A 153 -4.43 8.71 -8.05
CA LEU A 153 -3.56 7.80 -8.78
C LEU A 153 -3.61 8.02 -10.30
N PRO A 154 -4.79 8.06 -10.97
CA PRO A 154 -4.83 8.32 -12.40
C PRO A 154 -4.34 9.74 -12.74
N ILE A 155 -4.63 10.75 -11.91
CA ILE A 155 -4.13 12.12 -12.13
C ILE A 155 -2.59 12.13 -12.02
N ALA A 156 -2.00 11.46 -11.02
CA ALA A 156 -0.57 11.36 -10.86
C ALA A 156 0.08 10.60 -12.04
N LEU A 157 -0.55 9.54 -12.53
CA LEU A 157 -0.06 8.81 -13.70
C LEU A 157 -0.08 9.67 -14.97
N ILE A 158 -1.17 10.40 -15.22
CA ILE A 158 -1.28 11.35 -16.35
C ILE A 158 -0.21 12.46 -16.20
N GLY A 159 -0.06 12.99 -14.99
CA GLY A 159 0.99 13.97 -14.67
C GLY A 159 2.39 13.46 -14.97
N THR A 160 2.69 12.19 -14.62
CA THR A 160 3.97 11.53 -14.94
C THR A 160 4.24 11.58 -16.45
N LEU A 161 3.28 11.14 -17.27
CA LEU A 161 3.41 11.09 -18.72
C LEU A 161 3.55 12.49 -19.31
N ALA A 162 2.71 13.45 -18.88
CA ALA A 162 2.74 14.81 -19.37
C ALA A 162 4.06 15.52 -19.05
N PHE A 163 4.51 15.47 -17.79
CA PHE A 163 5.77 16.10 -17.38
C PHE A 163 6.99 15.42 -17.99
N ALA A 164 6.99 14.09 -18.12
CA ALA A 164 8.05 13.37 -18.82
C ALA A 164 8.13 13.81 -20.30
N PHE A 165 7.01 13.85 -21.01
CA PHE A 165 6.97 14.29 -22.41
C PHE A 165 7.47 15.73 -22.57
N LEU A 166 6.99 16.66 -21.74
CA LEU A 166 7.46 18.05 -21.74
C LEU A 166 8.94 18.16 -21.39
N GLY A 167 9.43 17.33 -20.47
CA GLY A 167 10.84 17.26 -20.13
C GLY A 167 11.72 16.80 -21.29
N PHE A 168 11.27 15.78 -22.06
CA PHE A 168 11.96 15.31 -23.27
C PHE A 168 12.04 16.37 -24.36
N THR A 169 10.98 17.13 -24.59
CA THR A 169 10.94 18.19 -25.58
C THR A 169 11.87 19.35 -25.23
N ALA A 170 12.19 19.55 -23.93
CA ALA A 170 13.09 20.58 -23.46
C ALA A 170 14.59 20.25 -23.65
N HIS A 171 14.96 19.13 -24.29
CA HIS A 171 16.32 18.66 -24.57
C HIS A 171 17.25 18.64 -23.33
N PRO A 172 17.00 17.70 -22.37
CA PRO A 172 17.79 17.63 -21.17
C PRO A 172 19.20 17.08 -21.42
N GLU A 173 20.18 17.53 -20.64
CA GLU A 173 21.49 16.89 -20.60
C GLU A 173 21.36 15.52 -19.91
N ARG A 174 22.04 14.48 -20.44
CA ARG A 174 22.02 13.10 -19.89
C ARG A 174 22.39 13.04 -18.40
N SER A 175 23.32 13.90 -17.95
CA SER A 175 23.71 13.97 -16.54
C SER A 175 22.62 14.53 -15.62
N ALA A 176 21.82 15.46 -16.12
CA ALA A 176 20.67 16.00 -15.37
C ALA A 176 19.55 14.97 -15.24
N LEU A 177 19.29 14.20 -16.30
CA LEU A 177 18.30 13.10 -16.29
C LEU A 177 18.66 12.04 -15.26
N LEU A 178 19.93 11.55 -15.26
CA LEU A 178 20.37 10.53 -14.32
C LEU A 178 20.30 11.02 -12.86
N HIS A 179 20.62 12.29 -12.63
CA HIS A 179 20.51 12.86 -11.29
C HIS A 179 19.05 12.99 -10.82
N SER A 180 18.15 13.45 -11.70
CA SER A 180 16.71 13.52 -11.40
C SER A 180 16.12 12.14 -11.17
N LEU A 181 16.54 11.13 -11.95
CA LEU A 181 16.13 9.74 -11.77
C LEU A 181 16.56 9.19 -10.41
N ALA A 182 17.82 9.45 -10.01
CA ALA A 182 18.31 9.02 -8.70
C ALA A 182 17.50 9.63 -7.54
N LEU A 183 17.18 10.92 -7.62
CA LEU A 183 16.32 11.57 -6.63
C LEU A 183 14.88 11.03 -6.66
N GLY A 184 14.35 10.73 -7.85
CA GLY A 184 13.04 10.10 -8.00
C GLY A 184 12.99 8.72 -7.35
N LEU A 185 14.04 7.90 -7.49
CA LEU A 185 14.12 6.59 -6.83
C LEU A 185 14.18 6.71 -5.30
N LEU A 186 14.90 7.71 -4.76
CA LEU A 186 14.91 7.96 -3.31
C LEU A 186 13.54 8.43 -2.81
N LEU A 187 12.85 9.27 -3.57
CA LEU A 187 11.49 9.70 -3.23
C LEU A 187 10.51 8.52 -3.29
N LEU A 188 10.64 7.65 -4.30
CA LEU A 188 9.82 6.43 -4.40
C LEU A 188 10.07 5.53 -3.19
N ALA A 189 11.34 5.28 -2.82
CA ALA A 189 11.68 4.49 -1.65
C ALA A 189 11.02 5.08 -0.38
N LEU A 190 11.20 6.38 -0.14
CA LEU A 190 10.60 7.05 1.00
C LEU A 190 9.06 6.92 1.02
N LEU A 191 8.39 7.13 -0.11
CA LEU A 191 6.94 7.03 -0.21
C LEU A 191 6.46 5.58 -0.10
N ALA A 192 7.18 4.61 -0.65
CA ALA A 192 6.85 3.19 -0.51
C ALA A 192 6.95 2.74 0.95
N LEU A 193 7.97 3.18 1.68
CA LEU A 193 8.08 2.91 3.12
C LEU A 193 6.94 3.55 3.91
N ILE A 194 6.62 4.81 3.64
CA ILE A 194 5.56 5.52 4.36
C ILE A 194 4.19 4.92 4.04
N LEU A 195 3.82 4.86 2.77
CA LEU A 195 2.48 4.46 2.34
C LEU A 195 2.30 2.94 2.35
N GLY A 196 3.35 2.17 2.04
CA GLY A 196 3.28 0.72 1.99
C GLY A 196 3.44 0.02 3.35
N TYR A 197 4.02 0.71 4.36
CA TYR A 197 4.25 0.11 5.67
C TYR A 197 3.80 0.97 6.85
N LEU A 198 4.31 2.22 6.96
CA LEU A 198 4.04 3.03 8.16
C LEU A 198 2.56 3.40 8.30
N VAL A 199 1.90 3.75 7.20
CA VAL A 199 0.47 4.08 7.21
C VAL A 199 -0.39 2.87 7.57
N PRO A 200 -0.30 1.70 6.90
CA PRO A 200 -1.08 0.53 7.28
C PRO A 200 -0.78 0.06 8.71
N LYS A 201 0.48 0.10 9.15
CA LYS A 201 0.88 -0.45 10.45
C LYS A 201 0.51 0.43 11.65
N PHE A 202 0.65 1.74 11.52
CA PHE A 202 0.50 2.65 12.67
C PHE A 202 -0.68 3.60 12.55
N LEU A 203 -0.95 4.11 11.35
CA LEU A 203 -1.99 5.12 11.17
C LEU A 203 -3.37 4.49 11.09
N VAL A 204 -3.54 3.40 10.35
CA VAL A 204 -4.85 2.75 10.18
C VAL A 204 -5.39 2.22 11.52
N PRO A 205 -4.62 1.48 12.36
CA PRO A 205 -5.09 1.05 13.66
C PRO A 205 -5.41 2.21 14.61
N ALA A 206 -4.72 3.34 14.49
CA ALA A 206 -4.96 4.52 15.32
C ALA A 206 -6.29 5.26 15.00
N LEU A 207 -6.95 4.93 13.89
CA LEU A 207 -8.22 5.57 13.50
C LEU A 207 -9.44 4.99 14.20
N SER A 208 -9.36 3.75 14.70
CA SER A 208 -10.47 3.08 15.40
C SER A 208 -9.93 1.92 16.25
N ASP A 209 -10.56 1.67 17.40
CA ASP A 209 -10.27 0.51 18.26
C ASP A 209 -10.91 -0.81 17.75
N SER A 210 -11.34 -0.84 16.49
CA SER A 210 -11.95 -2.03 15.89
C SER A 210 -10.89 -3.03 15.45
N VAL A 211 -11.14 -4.33 15.68
CA VAL A 211 -10.29 -5.44 15.20
C VAL A 211 -10.01 -5.33 13.69
N TRP A 212 -10.96 -4.82 12.91
CA TRP A 212 -10.86 -4.66 11.46
C TRP A 212 -9.77 -3.69 11.01
N THR A 213 -9.43 -2.69 11.84
CA THR A 213 -8.35 -1.73 11.53
C THR A 213 -6.96 -2.30 11.80
N HIS A 214 -6.85 -3.42 12.51
CA HIS A 214 -5.58 -4.13 12.76
C HIS A 214 -5.19 -5.07 11.61
N ILE A 215 -6.12 -5.45 10.74
CA ILE A 215 -5.84 -6.32 9.59
C ILE A 215 -4.77 -5.73 8.65
N PRO A 216 -4.86 -4.47 8.19
CA PRO A 216 -3.82 -3.87 7.35
C PRO A 216 -2.43 -3.86 8.00
N ALA A 217 -2.36 -3.72 9.33
CA ALA A 217 -1.09 -3.76 10.06
C ALA A 217 -0.41 -5.13 9.95
N ARG A 218 -1.16 -6.22 10.05
CA ARG A 218 -0.63 -7.60 9.90
C ARG A 218 -0.21 -7.89 8.47
N LEU A 219 -0.98 -7.45 7.48
CA LEU A 219 -0.61 -7.57 6.07
C LEU A 219 0.68 -6.80 5.74
N ALA A 220 0.87 -5.63 6.37
CA ALA A 220 2.10 -4.87 6.23
C ALA A 220 3.29 -5.61 6.84
N ASP A 221 3.13 -6.26 8.00
CA ASP A 221 4.20 -7.05 8.63
C ASP A 221 4.58 -8.29 7.78
N ASP A 222 3.60 -8.98 7.19
CA ASP A 222 3.85 -10.11 6.30
C ASP A 222 4.60 -9.69 5.04
N SER A 223 4.28 -8.54 4.48
CA SER A 223 4.93 -7.97 3.30
C SER A 223 6.31 -7.33 3.58
N LEU A 224 6.71 -7.18 4.84
CA LEU A 224 7.95 -6.48 5.24
C LEU A 224 9.23 -7.02 4.57
N PRO A 225 9.46 -8.35 4.44
CA PRO A 225 10.66 -8.85 3.76
C PRO A 225 10.76 -8.42 2.29
N LEU A 226 9.62 -8.41 1.58
CA LEU A 226 9.55 -7.93 0.19
C LEU A 226 9.80 -6.43 0.10
N LEU A 227 9.22 -5.65 1.03
CA LEU A 227 9.44 -4.22 1.10
C LEU A 227 10.91 -3.88 1.37
N ILE A 228 11.58 -4.56 2.30
CA ILE A 228 13.02 -4.37 2.57
C ILE A 228 13.84 -4.67 1.30
N GLY A 229 13.53 -5.75 0.58
CA GLY A 229 14.19 -6.09 -0.68
C GLY A 229 14.01 -4.98 -1.73
N LEU A 230 12.80 -4.46 -1.88
CA LEU A 230 12.49 -3.35 -2.78
C LEU A 230 13.24 -2.07 -2.39
N GLU A 231 13.24 -1.71 -1.11
CA GLU A 231 13.93 -0.54 -0.57
C GLU A 231 15.44 -0.60 -0.83
N LEU A 232 16.07 -1.72 -0.55
CA LEU A 232 17.50 -1.92 -0.82
C LEU A 232 17.82 -1.77 -2.31
N MET A 233 16.97 -2.28 -3.19
CA MET A 233 17.13 -2.15 -4.63
C MET A 233 16.96 -0.70 -5.10
N LEU A 234 15.95 0.01 -4.61
CA LEU A 234 15.68 1.41 -4.97
C LEU A 234 16.81 2.34 -4.48
N VAL A 235 17.16 2.25 -3.20
CA VAL A 235 18.23 3.07 -2.60
C VAL A 235 19.59 2.73 -3.22
N GLY A 236 19.90 1.44 -3.39
CA GLY A 236 21.14 0.99 -4.03
C GLY A 236 21.28 1.51 -5.46
N SER A 237 20.21 1.43 -6.25
CA SER A 237 20.17 1.96 -7.62
C SER A 237 20.33 3.49 -7.64
N ALA A 238 19.68 4.20 -6.74
CA ALA A 238 19.81 5.64 -6.62
C ALA A 238 21.25 6.08 -6.28
N LEU A 239 21.87 5.42 -5.31
CA LEU A 239 23.27 5.67 -4.93
C LEU A 239 24.25 5.37 -6.06
N ALA A 240 24.05 4.28 -6.79
CA ALA A 240 24.86 3.93 -7.97
C ALA A 240 24.76 5.00 -9.06
N LEU A 241 23.55 5.50 -9.34
CA LEU A 241 23.34 6.59 -10.30
C LEU A 241 24.00 7.90 -9.84
N LEU A 242 23.88 8.26 -8.56
CA LEU A 242 24.53 9.46 -8.01
C LEU A 242 26.06 9.36 -8.08
N ALA A 243 26.64 8.21 -7.71
CA ALA A 243 28.08 7.97 -7.81
C ALA A 243 28.56 8.04 -9.27
N GLY A 244 27.85 7.41 -10.20
CA GLY A 244 28.15 7.42 -11.64
C GLY A 244 28.16 8.84 -12.22
N THR A 245 27.17 9.67 -11.86
CA THR A 245 27.10 11.07 -12.31
C THR A 245 28.25 11.91 -11.73
N GLY A 246 28.64 11.65 -10.47
CA GLY A 246 29.78 12.29 -9.82
C GLY A 246 31.11 11.99 -10.53
N MET A 247 31.34 10.73 -10.90
CA MET A 247 32.54 10.29 -11.64
C MET A 247 32.61 10.91 -13.05
N MET A 248 31.47 11.00 -13.76
CA MET A 248 31.43 11.64 -15.09
C MET A 248 31.76 13.14 -15.02
N ARG A 249 31.32 13.86 -13.98
CA ARG A 249 31.64 15.24 -13.76
C ARG A 249 33.16 15.44 -13.46
N ARG A 250 33.76 14.56 -12.66
CA ARG A 250 35.22 14.59 -12.39
C ARG A 250 36.03 14.36 -13.67
N ARG A 251 35.70 13.34 -14.48
CA ARG A 251 36.42 13.08 -15.74
C ARG A 251 36.38 14.27 -16.69
N ARG A 252 35.24 14.97 -16.81
CA ARG A 252 35.14 16.17 -17.66
C ARG A 252 36.02 17.34 -17.16
N ARG A 253 36.23 17.48 -15.84
CA ARG A 253 37.13 18.51 -15.29
C ARG A 253 38.61 18.23 -15.59
N TRP A 254 38.99 16.96 -15.68
CA TRP A 254 40.39 16.58 -15.98
C TRP A 254 40.66 16.55 -17.48
N SER A 255 39.68 16.52 -18.36
CA SER A 255 39.82 16.53 -19.81
C SER A 255 39.69 17.94 -20.43
N THR A 256 39.58 19.00 -19.65
CA THR A 256 39.73 20.38 -20.15
C THR A 256 41.19 20.55 -20.48
N PRO A 257 41.60 20.74 -21.79
CA PRO A 257 42.96 20.94 -22.13
C PRO A 257 43.46 22.22 -21.44
N VAL A 258 44.55 22.07 -20.68
CA VAL A 258 45.29 23.19 -20.12
C VAL A 258 45.62 24.09 -21.29
N ASN A 259 45.08 25.24 -21.21
CA ASN A 259 44.95 26.26 -22.22
C ASN A 259 46.27 26.51 -22.98
N THR A 260 46.21 26.43 -24.28
CA THR A 260 47.22 26.87 -25.25
C THR A 260 47.45 28.40 -25.28
N TYR A 261 47.39 29.06 -24.14
CA TYR A 261 47.76 30.48 -24.07
C TYR A 261 49.26 30.74 -24.13
N ARG A 262 50.08 29.70 -24.22
CA ARG A 262 51.56 29.86 -24.27
C ARG A 262 52.14 30.05 -25.70
N TYR A 263 51.32 29.93 -26.75
CA TYR A 263 51.82 30.02 -28.14
C TYR A 263 51.64 31.37 -28.83
N SER A 264 51.05 32.37 -28.18
CA SER A 264 50.86 33.69 -28.82
C SER A 264 51.95 34.70 -28.44
N GLU A 265 52.78 34.46 -27.44
CA GLU A 265 53.84 35.39 -27.04
C GLU A 265 55.16 35.22 -27.81
N GLU A 266 55.43 34.03 -28.34
CA GLU A 266 56.70 33.81 -29.09
C GLU A 266 56.72 34.38 -30.52
N ARG A 267 55.60 34.84 -31.07
CA ARG A 267 55.50 35.46 -32.40
C ARG A 267 55.72 37.00 -32.41
N ARG A 268 55.93 37.60 -31.28
CA ARG A 268 56.13 39.07 -31.22
C ARG A 268 57.59 39.55 -31.28
N TRP A 269 58.58 38.66 -31.40
CA TRP A 269 60.01 38.98 -31.39
C TRP A 269 60.75 38.38 -32.58
N SER A 270 60.18 38.25 -33.75
CA SER A 270 60.88 37.97 -34.99
C SER A 270 60.57 39.00 -36.04
#